data_e69f3bdc959180f6f23de89b05dc48c8
#
_entry.id   e69f3bdc959180f6f23de89b05dc48c8
#
_cell.length_a   1.000
_cell.length_b   1.000
_cell.length_c   1.000
_cell.angle_alpha   90.00
_cell.angle_beta   90.00
_cell.angle_gamma   90.00
#
_symmetry.space_group_name_H-M   'P 1'
#
loop_
_entity.id
_entity.type
_entity.pdbx_description
1 polymer ?
#
loop_
_entity_poly.entity_id
_entity_poly.type
_entity_poly.pdbx_seq_one_letter_code
_entity_poly.pdbx_strand_id
1 'polypeptide(L)'
;MNKLFKSIISIIGLSMAFAGCVGDFDDMNTDPNNPTPGSVDPKFQLIFIQGRGIPYANQWQQIDQLMISTVCEYSANDQLSASDYNIDARYVDNIWELTYTVLTNANSLIRANESNPVHNNVVQMARIWKAYAMLRLTNCMGDVPYSEAANDIDQPKYDTQKDIYYTIFEELKDAVSKLDESAANNVGSYDLIYGGDATKWKKFANSIRLRMAVRISDVDAAKAKTEAAAAISAGVFSSDADAAFLTQGEDKFAQNPIYYHKGSSVLHMSTAYKRLVEGIGGQAWPTAADREANKNITEVILTAKNAPAVVDPRAPIHFEPAGIIESPATPSMNGNWDGTDPGHVASGVGAAMDNGQFVSDFSKIGPWYYETIDRKYPLFKYSELCFLKAIAIQLGLTSGDAKTEYEAGVRSSMTELGVPESKIANYLASTSPNYYGTTAKYDDVTGTNNTPMDKILTQKYIAQFQECSFETWADHRQFHKPTLMPFANVSSSVFNMNPSDQANNTPNAYIKRIYYPSSEYTVNEANVKEAEKRMGGSNSIQNNLWWDVN
;
A
#
# COMPACT_ATOMS: atom_id res chain seq x y z
N MET A 1 -19.27 79.65 -30.11
CA MET A 1 -18.97 78.28 -30.60
C MET A 1 -17.59 77.95 -30.10
N ASN A 2 -17.36 76.94 -29.28
CA ASN A 2 -16.07 76.28 -29.28
C ASN A 2 -15.39 75.89 -27.96
N LYS A 3 -15.97 76.15 -26.81
CA LYS A 3 -15.46 75.45 -25.64
C LYS A 3 -16.23 74.14 -25.38
N LEU A 4 -17.53 74.07 -25.61
CA LEU A 4 -18.35 72.89 -25.47
C LEU A 4 -18.02 71.78 -26.48
N PHE A 5 -17.71 72.17 -27.74
CA PHE A 5 -17.35 71.24 -28.80
C PHE A 5 -15.98 70.55 -28.60
N LYS A 6 -15.01 71.29 -28.00
CA LYS A 6 -13.70 70.76 -27.69
C LYS A 6 -13.76 69.79 -26.51
N SER A 7 -14.64 70.04 -25.53
CA SER A 7 -14.85 69.14 -24.38
C SER A 7 -15.55 67.84 -24.79
N ILE A 8 -16.49 67.88 -25.74
CA ILE A 8 -17.19 66.65 -26.22
C ILE A 8 -16.24 65.79 -27.05
N ILE A 9 -15.39 66.37 -27.91
CA ILE A 9 -14.40 65.63 -28.67
C ILE A 9 -13.32 64.99 -27.76
N SER A 10 -12.92 65.67 -26.67
CA SER A 10 -11.98 65.09 -25.70
C SER A 10 -12.59 63.95 -24.87
N ILE A 11 -13.89 64.00 -24.58
CA ILE A 11 -14.57 62.91 -23.84
C ILE A 11 -14.81 61.72 -24.76
N ILE A 12 -15.14 61.90 -26.03
CA ILE A 12 -15.31 60.82 -27.01
C ILE A 12 -13.95 60.20 -27.37
N GLY A 13 -12.87 60.96 -27.43
CA GLY A 13 -11.50 60.45 -27.64
C GLY A 13 -10.97 59.64 -26.47
N LEU A 14 -11.37 59.96 -25.23
CA LEU A 14 -10.96 59.25 -24.05
C LEU A 14 -11.78 57.96 -23.86
N SER A 15 -13.05 57.91 -24.27
CA SER A 15 -13.87 56.68 -24.20
C SER A 15 -13.53 55.66 -25.27
N MET A 16 -12.94 56.07 -26.41
CA MET A 16 -12.43 55.12 -27.40
C MET A 16 -11.05 54.54 -27.07
N ALA A 17 -10.27 55.19 -26.18
CA ALA A 17 -9.00 54.67 -25.73
C ALA A 17 -9.13 53.54 -24.67
N PHE A 18 -10.30 53.40 -24.04
CA PHE A 18 -10.58 52.31 -23.11
C PHE A 18 -11.28 51.10 -23.74
N ALA A 19 -11.73 51.20 -25.00
CA ALA A 19 -12.39 50.08 -25.68
C ALA A 19 -11.40 49.17 -26.47
N GLY A 20 -10.12 49.53 -26.50
CA GLY A 20 -9.11 48.83 -27.30
C GLY A 20 -8.23 47.80 -26.60
N CYS A 21 -8.39 47.60 -25.28
CA CYS A 21 -7.49 46.71 -24.52
C CYS A 21 -8.18 45.53 -23.84
N VAL A 22 -9.38 45.13 -24.28
CA VAL A 22 -10.12 44.03 -23.61
C VAL A 22 -10.12 42.76 -24.45
N GLY A 23 -9.64 42.83 -25.71
CA GLY A 23 -9.66 41.68 -26.64
C GLY A 23 -8.63 40.59 -26.38
N ASP A 24 -7.53 40.95 -25.72
CA ASP A 24 -6.41 39.99 -25.56
C ASP A 24 -6.10 39.69 -24.08
N PHE A 25 -6.99 40.06 -23.16
CA PHE A 25 -6.75 39.85 -21.74
C PHE A 25 -6.73 38.36 -21.37
N ASP A 26 -7.55 37.57 -22.03
CA ASP A 26 -7.58 36.12 -21.84
C ASP A 26 -6.33 35.46 -22.42
N ASP A 27 -5.84 35.93 -23.58
CA ASP A 27 -4.60 35.42 -24.18
C ASP A 27 -3.35 35.86 -23.41
N MET A 28 -3.33 37.10 -22.87
CA MET A 28 -2.21 37.59 -22.05
C MET A 28 -2.16 36.98 -20.63
N ASN A 29 -3.28 36.53 -20.11
CA ASN A 29 -3.35 35.86 -18.81
C ASN A 29 -3.23 34.33 -18.93
N THR A 30 -3.13 33.78 -20.14
CA THR A 30 -2.85 32.35 -20.31
C THR A 30 -1.34 32.15 -20.15
N ASP A 31 -0.93 31.60 -19.01
CA ASP A 31 0.46 31.20 -18.83
C ASP A 31 0.81 30.12 -19.86
N PRO A 32 1.73 30.37 -20.80
CA PRO A 32 2.08 29.40 -21.85
C PRO A 32 2.74 28.14 -21.26
N ASN A 33 3.19 28.22 -20.01
CA ASN A 33 3.79 27.08 -19.28
C ASN A 33 2.77 26.34 -18.40
N ASN A 34 1.54 26.87 -18.27
CA ASN A 34 0.48 26.26 -17.49
C ASN A 34 -0.77 26.04 -18.39
N PRO A 35 -0.83 24.92 -19.09
CA PRO A 35 -1.90 24.66 -20.05
C PRO A 35 -3.27 24.69 -19.35
N THR A 36 -4.25 25.33 -19.98
CA THR A 36 -5.62 25.38 -19.46
C THR A 36 -6.20 23.96 -19.31
N PRO A 37 -7.02 23.72 -18.27
CA PRO A 37 -7.73 22.45 -18.15
C PRO A 37 -8.48 22.10 -19.45
N GLY A 38 -8.24 20.90 -19.98
CA GLY A 38 -8.83 20.45 -21.26
C GLY A 38 -7.98 20.69 -22.51
N SER A 39 -6.91 21.50 -22.46
CA SER A 39 -5.97 21.66 -23.59
C SER A 39 -4.92 20.54 -23.64
N VAL A 40 -4.73 19.79 -22.58
CA VAL A 40 -3.80 18.67 -22.51
C VAL A 40 -4.54 17.36 -22.80
N ASP A 41 -3.99 16.53 -23.68
CA ASP A 41 -4.52 15.18 -23.89
C ASP A 41 -4.55 14.42 -22.55
N PRO A 42 -5.72 13.89 -22.12
CA PRO A 42 -5.90 13.31 -20.78
C PRO A 42 -4.99 12.10 -20.50
N LYS A 43 -4.43 11.44 -21.50
CA LYS A 43 -3.45 10.38 -21.28
C LYS A 43 -2.16 10.87 -20.60
N PHE A 44 -1.73 12.13 -20.87
CA PHE A 44 -0.58 12.73 -20.18
C PHE A 44 -0.90 13.07 -18.71
N GLN A 45 -2.15 13.37 -18.42
CA GLN A 45 -2.58 13.54 -17.04
C GLN A 45 -2.71 12.18 -16.33
N LEU A 46 -3.17 11.14 -17.03
CA LEU A 46 -3.27 9.78 -16.46
C LEU A 46 -1.91 9.25 -16.02
N ILE A 47 -0.89 9.29 -16.91
CA ILE A 47 0.45 8.83 -16.55
C ILE A 47 1.03 9.63 -15.37
N PHE A 48 0.76 10.93 -15.32
CA PHE A 48 1.20 11.79 -14.21
C PHE A 48 0.58 11.35 -12.88
N ILE A 49 -0.76 11.19 -12.81
CA ILE A 49 -1.42 10.79 -11.56
C ILE A 49 -1.06 9.36 -11.13
N GLN A 50 -0.78 8.47 -12.06
CA GLN A 50 -0.31 7.12 -11.74
C GLN A 50 1.09 7.14 -11.16
N GLY A 51 2.02 7.84 -11.79
CA GLY A 51 3.39 7.97 -11.31
C GLY A 51 3.50 8.73 -9.98
N ARG A 52 2.59 9.68 -9.71
CA ARG A 52 2.55 10.43 -8.46
C ARG A 52 1.74 9.75 -7.35
N GLY A 53 0.92 8.76 -7.68
CA GLY A 53 0.09 8.04 -6.70
C GLY A 53 0.82 6.96 -5.91
N ILE A 54 2.08 6.67 -6.26
CA ILE A 54 2.96 5.78 -5.51
C ILE A 54 4.15 6.56 -4.93
N PRO A 55 4.67 6.16 -3.78
CA PRO A 55 5.86 6.80 -3.21
C PRO A 55 7.08 6.55 -4.10
N TYR A 56 7.85 7.58 -4.42
CA TYR A 56 9.18 7.42 -5.02
C TYR A 56 10.22 7.04 -3.94
N ALA A 57 11.44 6.69 -4.35
CA ALA A 57 12.45 6.07 -3.49
C ALA A 57 12.52 6.57 -2.02
N ASN A 58 12.74 7.87 -1.82
CA ASN A 58 12.84 8.42 -0.45
C ASN A 58 11.50 8.40 0.31
N GLN A 59 10.38 8.68 -0.38
CA GLN A 59 9.05 8.62 0.22
C GLN A 59 8.67 7.18 0.57
N TRP A 60 9.03 6.21 -0.29
CA TRP A 60 8.82 4.80 -0.01
C TRP A 60 9.60 4.35 1.23
N GLN A 61 10.87 4.76 1.34
CA GLN A 61 11.65 4.47 2.55
C GLN A 61 10.94 5.01 3.80
N GLN A 62 10.49 6.24 3.76
CA GLN A 62 9.86 6.89 4.91
C GLN A 62 8.50 6.29 5.26
N ILE A 63 7.66 6.06 4.25
CA ILE A 63 6.28 5.61 4.43
C ILE A 63 6.24 4.10 4.67
N ASP A 64 6.76 3.31 3.71
CA ASP A 64 6.64 1.86 3.76
C ASP A 64 7.69 1.23 4.66
N GLN A 65 8.96 1.54 4.43
CA GLN A 65 10.06 0.85 5.07
C GLN A 65 10.19 1.19 6.55
N LEU A 66 10.23 2.48 6.88
CA LEU A 66 10.48 2.95 8.25
C LEU A 66 9.21 3.01 9.10
N MET A 67 8.03 3.02 8.50
CA MET A 67 6.77 3.13 9.23
C MET A 67 5.89 1.90 9.06
N ILE A 68 5.25 1.71 7.92
CA ILE A 68 4.19 0.69 7.76
C ILE A 68 4.74 -0.74 7.87
N SER A 69 5.88 -1.03 7.23
CA SER A 69 6.51 -2.36 7.29
C SER A 69 6.97 -2.72 8.70
N THR A 70 7.39 -1.72 9.48
CA THR A 70 7.75 -1.89 10.89
C THR A 70 6.51 -2.14 11.76
N VAL A 71 5.42 -1.37 11.52
CA VAL A 71 4.14 -1.59 12.23
C VAL A 71 3.53 -2.95 11.90
N CYS A 72 3.75 -3.47 10.69
CA CYS A 72 3.38 -4.83 10.30
C CYS A 72 4.31 -5.90 10.87
N GLU A 73 5.40 -5.52 11.55
CA GLU A 73 6.40 -6.45 12.07
C GLU A 73 7.05 -7.36 11.01
N TYR A 74 7.11 -6.92 9.75
CA TYR A 74 7.93 -7.58 8.73
C TYR A 74 9.41 -7.39 9.02
N SER A 75 9.75 -6.15 9.33
CA SER A 75 11.11 -5.74 9.62
C SER A 75 11.16 -4.96 10.93
N ALA A 76 12.32 -4.97 11.54
CA ALA A 76 12.70 -3.99 12.54
C ALA A 76 13.80 -3.12 11.94
N ASN A 77 13.82 -1.86 12.31
CA ASN A 77 14.83 -0.93 11.81
C ASN A 77 15.69 -0.40 12.97
N ASP A 78 16.93 -0.06 12.66
CA ASP A 78 17.91 0.50 13.59
C ASP A 78 17.87 2.04 13.62
N GLN A 79 17.06 2.64 12.76
CA GLN A 79 16.91 4.09 12.66
C GLN A 79 15.50 4.51 13.02
N LEU A 80 15.29 4.85 14.25
CA LEU A 80 14.19 5.69 14.77
C LEU A 80 12.94 5.82 13.88
N SER A 81 11.83 5.65 14.43
CA SER A 81 10.53 6.20 14.21
C SER A 81 9.42 5.21 14.45
N ALA A 82 9.03 4.29 13.69
CA ALA A 82 7.85 3.49 14.00
C ALA A 82 8.14 2.29 14.93
N SER A 83 9.42 1.96 15.14
CA SER A 83 9.82 0.86 16.03
C SER A 83 9.53 1.12 17.52
N ASP A 84 9.36 2.39 17.91
CA ASP A 84 8.92 2.82 19.24
C ASP A 84 7.57 3.54 19.21
N TYR A 85 6.82 3.40 18.09
CA TYR A 85 5.58 4.11 17.79
C TYR A 85 5.71 5.64 17.68
N ASN A 86 6.90 6.15 17.52
CA ASN A 86 7.14 7.56 17.26
C ASN A 86 7.06 7.83 15.75
N ILE A 87 5.88 8.20 15.26
CA ILE A 87 5.66 8.48 13.84
C ILE A 87 6.16 9.89 13.51
N ASP A 88 7.13 9.99 12.61
CA ASP A 88 7.65 11.26 12.14
C ASP A 88 6.59 12.00 11.29
N ALA A 89 6.36 13.28 11.62
CA ALA A 89 5.38 14.12 10.91
C ALA A 89 5.63 14.19 9.39
N ARG A 90 6.89 14.14 8.96
CA ARG A 90 7.24 14.16 7.52
C ARG A 90 6.69 12.94 6.76
N TYR A 91 6.56 11.79 7.42
CA TYR A 91 6.01 10.58 6.80
C TYR A 91 4.50 10.71 6.60
N VAL A 92 3.86 11.35 7.56
CA VAL A 92 2.43 11.69 7.51
C VAL A 92 2.14 12.67 6.37
N ASP A 93 2.91 13.74 6.28
CA ASP A 93 2.79 14.76 5.23
C ASP A 93 2.94 14.13 3.84
N ASN A 94 3.91 13.24 3.66
CA ASN A 94 4.13 12.54 2.38
C ASN A 94 2.91 11.71 1.92
N ILE A 95 2.24 10.97 2.82
CA ILE A 95 1.04 10.18 2.46
C ILE A 95 -0.10 11.12 2.04
N TRP A 96 -0.27 12.22 2.78
CA TRP A 96 -1.28 13.22 2.51
C TRP A 96 -1.06 13.88 1.15
N GLU A 97 0.13 14.43 0.92
CA GLU A 97 0.49 15.10 -0.33
C GLU A 97 0.36 14.21 -1.56
N LEU A 98 0.85 12.97 -1.49
CA LEU A 98 0.71 12.01 -2.59
C LEU A 98 -0.76 11.80 -2.97
N THR A 99 -1.63 11.61 -1.97
CA THR A 99 -3.04 11.32 -2.22
C THR A 99 -3.76 12.54 -2.78
N TYR A 100 -3.56 13.73 -2.20
CA TYR A 100 -4.24 14.94 -2.69
C TYR A 100 -3.69 15.44 -4.02
N THR A 101 -2.43 15.18 -4.34
CA THR A 101 -1.89 15.38 -5.69
C THR A 101 -2.64 14.54 -6.72
N VAL A 102 -2.89 13.26 -6.41
CA VAL A 102 -3.71 12.39 -7.29
C VAL A 102 -5.13 12.90 -7.38
N LEU A 103 -5.77 13.21 -6.25
CA LEU A 103 -7.18 13.64 -6.20
C LEU A 103 -7.41 14.91 -7.03
N THR A 104 -6.57 15.94 -6.83
CA THR A 104 -6.69 17.23 -7.53
C THR A 104 -6.55 17.05 -9.05
N ASN A 105 -5.51 16.34 -9.48
CA ASN A 105 -5.25 16.16 -10.92
C ASN A 105 -6.24 15.19 -11.56
N ALA A 106 -6.69 14.15 -10.86
CA ALA A 106 -7.73 13.25 -11.36
C ALA A 106 -9.07 13.97 -11.50
N ASN A 107 -9.48 14.78 -10.52
CA ASN A 107 -10.70 15.59 -10.64
C ASN A 107 -10.63 16.60 -11.80
N SER A 108 -9.47 17.22 -12.01
CA SER A 108 -9.25 18.11 -13.17
C SER A 108 -9.39 17.36 -14.50
N LEU A 109 -8.74 16.20 -14.64
CA LEU A 109 -8.87 15.33 -15.83
C LEU A 109 -10.32 14.94 -16.08
N ILE A 110 -11.02 14.48 -15.05
CA ILE A 110 -12.42 14.02 -15.14
C ILE A 110 -13.31 15.17 -15.60
N ARG A 111 -13.32 16.32 -14.91
CA ARG A 111 -14.15 17.48 -15.25
C ARG A 111 -13.92 17.99 -16.67
N ALA A 112 -12.67 18.00 -17.12
CA ALA A 112 -12.32 18.47 -18.45
C ALA A 112 -12.74 17.53 -19.59
N ASN A 113 -12.96 16.24 -19.29
CA ASN A 113 -13.11 15.20 -20.31
C ASN A 113 -14.38 14.34 -20.19
N GLU A 114 -15.16 14.43 -19.11
CA GLU A 114 -16.31 13.56 -18.85
C GLU A 114 -17.40 13.59 -19.93
N SER A 115 -17.53 14.69 -20.65
CA SER A 115 -18.48 14.83 -21.76
C SER A 115 -17.94 14.38 -23.12
N ASN A 116 -16.64 14.03 -23.21
CA ASN A 116 -16.02 13.63 -24.46
C ASN A 116 -15.98 12.09 -24.59
N PRO A 117 -16.77 11.48 -25.49
CA PRO A 117 -16.84 10.03 -25.60
C PRO A 117 -15.51 9.39 -26.04
N VAL A 118 -14.64 10.12 -26.74
CA VAL A 118 -13.31 9.64 -27.14
C VAL A 118 -12.41 9.41 -25.92
N HIS A 119 -12.62 10.17 -24.86
CA HIS A 119 -11.83 10.11 -23.62
C HIS A 119 -12.50 9.27 -22.53
N ASN A 120 -13.63 8.60 -22.83
CA ASN A 120 -14.38 7.84 -21.81
C ASN A 120 -13.49 6.90 -21.01
N ASN A 121 -12.72 6.02 -21.66
CA ASN A 121 -11.92 5.02 -20.92
C ASN A 121 -10.85 5.65 -20.03
N VAL A 122 -10.14 6.69 -20.49
CA VAL A 122 -9.14 7.38 -19.67
C VAL A 122 -9.77 8.06 -18.45
N VAL A 123 -10.99 8.60 -18.60
CA VAL A 123 -11.76 9.17 -17.47
C VAL A 123 -12.11 8.09 -16.46
N GLN A 124 -12.59 6.91 -16.91
CA GLN A 124 -12.92 5.83 -15.98
C GLN A 124 -11.67 5.26 -15.28
N MET A 125 -10.54 5.13 -15.99
CA MET A 125 -9.25 4.74 -15.41
C MET A 125 -8.79 5.74 -14.33
N ALA A 126 -8.93 7.04 -14.59
CA ALA A 126 -8.60 8.07 -13.60
C ALA A 126 -9.50 8.01 -12.36
N ARG A 127 -10.80 7.72 -12.53
CA ARG A 127 -11.75 7.52 -11.42
C ARG A 127 -11.36 6.32 -10.54
N ILE A 128 -11.02 5.20 -11.16
CA ILE A 128 -10.58 3.99 -10.44
C ILE A 128 -9.28 4.26 -9.68
N TRP A 129 -8.32 4.94 -10.31
CA TRP A 129 -7.05 5.27 -9.69
C TRP A 129 -7.20 6.24 -8.51
N LYS A 130 -8.05 7.27 -8.66
CA LYS A 130 -8.42 8.19 -7.59
C LYS A 130 -9.02 7.44 -6.39
N ALA A 131 -9.96 6.53 -6.63
CA ALA A 131 -10.58 5.71 -5.60
C ALA A 131 -9.55 4.83 -4.87
N TYR A 132 -8.63 4.20 -5.60
CA TYR A 132 -7.53 3.42 -5.02
C TYR A 132 -6.64 4.25 -4.08
N ALA A 133 -6.22 5.44 -4.53
CA ALA A 133 -5.38 6.34 -3.72
C ALA A 133 -6.12 6.82 -2.46
N MET A 134 -7.39 7.19 -2.59
CA MET A 134 -8.20 7.66 -1.46
C MET A 134 -8.47 6.56 -0.43
N LEU A 135 -8.71 5.31 -0.87
CA LEU A 135 -8.86 4.16 0.05
C LEU A 135 -7.61 3.96 0.90
N ARG A 136 -6.41 4.10 0.30
CA ARG A 136 -5.17 4.01 1.05
C ARG A 136 -5.09 5.08 2.14
N LEU A 137 -5.43 6.34 1.83
CA LEU A 137 -5.40 7.43 2.79
C LEU A 137 -6.41 7.23 3.92
N THR A 138 -7.68 6.97 3.59
CA THR A 138 -8.72 6.79 4.62
C THR A 138 -8.46 5.56 5.50
N ASN A 139 -7.84 4.50 4.96
CA ASN A 139 -7.41 3.33 5.73
C ASN A 139 -6.22 3.63 6.66
N CYS A 140 -5.49 4.72 6.41
CA CYS A 140 -4.43 5.19 7.32
C CYS A 140 -4.95 6.16 8.38
N MET A 141 -5.87 7.07 8.03
CA MET A 141 -6.22 8.24 8.84
C MET A 141 -7.66 8.27 9.34
N GLY A 142 -8.58 7.53 8.70
CA GLY A 142 -10.01 7.58 9.00
C GLY A 142 -10.74 8.64 8.18
N ASP A 143 -11.48 9.53 8.85
CA ASP A 143 -12.18 10.65 8.22
C ASP A 143 -11.19 11.58 7.53
N VAL A 144 -11.41 11.89 6.25
CA VAL A 144 -10.56 12.81 5.47
C VAL A 144 -11.39 13.59 4.46
N PRO A 145 -10.95 14.75 3.98
CA PRO A 145 -11.64 15.47 2.91
C PRO A 145 -11.69 14.65 1.61
N TYR A 146 -12.88 14.41 1.09
CA TYR A 146 -13.07 13.70 -0.20
C TYR A 146 -14.08 14.38 -1.11
N SER A 147 -15.34 14.53 -0.67
CA SER A 147 -16.44 15.02 -1.50
C SER A 147 -16.26 16.50 -1.94
N GLU A 148 -15.66 17.31 -1.09
CA GLU A 148 -15.41 18.73 -1.35
C GLU A 148 -13.96 19.01 -1.74
N ALA A 149 -13.05 18.06 -1.49
CA ALA A 149 -11.64 18.26 -1.77
C ALA A 149 -11.37 18.43 -3.27
N ALA A 150 -10.44 19.33 -3.60
CA ALA A 150 -10.08 19.65 -4.98
C ALA A 150 -11.24 20.20 -5.85
N ASN A 151 -12.20 20.91 -5.22
CA ASN A 151 -13.34 21.55 -5.87
C ASN A 151 -13.38 23.05 -5.59
N ASP A 152 -12.22 23.71 -5.53
CA ASP A 152 -12.07 25.15 -5.27
C ASP A 152 -12.69 25.60 -3.93
N ILE A 153 -12.67 24.73 -2.92
CA ILE A 153 -13.10 24.98 -1.55
C ILE A 153 -11.86 25.07 -0.67
N ASP A 154 -11.61 26.23 -0.07
CA ASP A 154 -10.41 26.49 0.73
C ASP A 154 -10.34 25.62 2.00
N GLN A 155 -11.50 25.34 2.62
CA GLN A 155 -11.61 24.55 3.84
C GLN A 155 -12.63 23.41 3.65
N PRO A 156 -12.26 22.35 2.91
CA PRO A 156 -13.16 21.24 2.64
C PRO A 156 -13.51 20.49 3.94
N LYS A 157 -14.74 20.04 4.06
CA LYS A 157 -15.17 19.20 5.17
C LYS A 157 -14.47 17.85 5.13
N TYR A 158 -14.28 17.26 6.30
CA TYR A 158 -13.87 15.86 6.45
C TYR A 158 -15.11 14.96 6.33
N ASP A 159 -15.14 14.15 5.29
CA ASP A 159 -16.15 13.12 5.15
C ASP A 159 -15.87 11.98 6.13
N THR A 160 -16.94 11.33 6.63
CA THR A 160 -16.75 10.15 7.48
C THR A 160 -16.13 9.00 6.66
N GLN A 161 -15.31 8.18 7.28
CA GLN A 161 -14.74 7.02 6.58
C GLN A 161 -15.83 6.12 5.98
N LYS A 162 -16.97 5.98 6.66
CA LYS A 162 -18.13 5.27 6.14
C LYS A 162 -18.65 5.87 4.84
N ASP A 163 -18.84 7.19 4.80
CA ASP A 163 -19.37 7.87 3.61
C ASP A 163 -18.37 7.79 2.44
N ILE A 164 -17.05 7.89 2.73
CA ILE A 164 -15.99 7.68 1.75
C ILE A 164 -16.09 6.28 1.13
N TYR A 165 -16.19 5.23 1.95
CA TYR A 165 -16.33 3.86 1.48
C TYR A 165 -17.57 3.68 0.60
N TYR A 166 -18.71 4.23 1.02
CA TYR A 166 -19.96 4.09 0.28
C TYR A 166 -19.90 4.83 -1.06
N THR A 167 -19.33 6.02 -1.06
CA THR A 167 -19.11 6.79 -2.29
C THR A 167 -18.19 6.05 -3.26
N ILE A 168 -17.09 5.46 -2.76
CA ILE A 168 -16.15 4.72 -3.60
C ILE A 168 -16.77 3.43 -4.16
N PHE A 169 -17.61 2.72 -3.40
CA PHE A 169 -18.35 1.57 -3.95
C PHE A 169 -19.17 1.96 -5.18
N GLU A 170 -19.93 3.05 -5.10
CA GLU A 170 -20.75 3.51 -6.21
C GLU A 170 -19.89 4.08 -7.35
N GLU A 171 -18.80 4.79 -7.05
CA GLU A 171 -17.88 5.30 -8.07
C GLU A 171 -17.20 4.17 -8.87
N LEU A 172 -16.71 3.14 -8.20
CA LEU A 172 -16.10 1.98 -8.87
C LEU A 172 -17.10 1.20 -9.72
N LYS A 173 -18.32 1.01 -9.21
CA LYS A 173 -19.40 0.33 -9.93
C LYS A 173 -19.82 1.10 -11.17
N ASP A 174 -19.97 2.42 -11.07
CA ASP A 174 -20.31 3.27 -12.20
C ASP A 174 -19.17 3.30 -13.23
N ALA A 175 -17.92 3.45 -12.79
CA ALA A 175 -16.75 3.41 -13.68
C ALA A 175 -16.65 2.08 -14.45
N VAL A 176 -16.83 0.94 -13.78
CA VAL A 176 -16.86 -0.39 -14.41
C VAL A 176 -17.96 -0.48 -15.48
N SER A 177 -19.15 0.07 -15.21
CA SER A 177 -20.26 0.05 -16.16
C SER A 177 -20.01 0.90 -17.42
N LYS A 178 -19.18 1.93 -17.32
CA LYS A 178 -18.86 2.89 -18.38
C LYS A 178 -17.58 2.55 -19.16
N LEU A 179 -16.70 1.72 -18.63
CA LEU A 179 -15.53 1.26 -19.37
C LEU A 179 -15.98 0.48 -20.61
N ASP A 180 -15.53 0.91 -21.78
CA ASP A 180 -15.84 0.32 -23.08
C ASP A 180 -14.66 -0.55 -23.56
N GLU A 181 -14.84 -1.86 -23.53
CA GLU A 181 -13.85 -2.84 -23.97
C GLU A 181 -13.73 -2.91 -25.50
N SER A 182 -14.73 -2.39 -26.22
CA SER A 182 -14.75 -2.34 -27.70
C SER A 182 -14.11 -1.07 -28.26
N ALA A 183 -13.92 -0.03 -27.42
CA ALA A 183 -13.30 1.21 -27.85
C ALA A 183 -11.83 1.00 -28.25
N ALA A 184 -11.40 1.76 -29.26
CA ALA A 184 -9.98 1.78 -29.64
C ALA A 184 -9.12 2.22 -28.44
N ASN A 185 -8.06 1.46 -28.18
CA ASN A 185 -7.10 1.82 -27.12
C ASN A 185 -6.26 3.02 -27.59
N ASN A 186 -6.66 4.21 -27.16
CA ASN A 186 -5.96 5.46 -27.43
C ASN A 186 -5.04 5.91 -26.28
N VAL A 187 -4.95 5.12 -25.22
CA VAL A 187 -4.13 5.39 -24.03
C VAL A 187 -2.76 4.73 -24.15
N GLY A 188 -2.72 3.43 -24.47
CA GLY A 188 -1.50 2.67 -24.69
C GLY A 188 -0.52 2.77 -23.52
N SER A 189 0.75 3.00 -23.81
CA SER A 189 1.84 3.10 -22.81
C SER A 189 1.72 4.28 -21.84
N TYR A 190 0.77 5.18 -22.03
CA TYR A 190 0.47 6.24 -21.05
C TYR A 190 -0.37 5.73 -19.86
N ASP A 191 -0.87 4.51 -19.92
CA ASP A 191 -1.36 3.79 -18.74
C ASP A 191 -0.25 2.85 -18.23
N LEU A 192 0.38 3.21 -17.12
CA LEU A 192 1.50 2.49 -16.52
C LEU A 192 1.10 1.14 -15.90
N ILE A 193 -0.20 0.86 -15.78
CA ILE A 193 -0.70 -0.34 -15.08
C ILE A 193 -1.04 -1.43 -16.09
N TYR A 194 -1.88 -1.14 -17.06
CA TYR A 194 -2.41 -2.15 -17.99
C TYR A 194 -2.27 -1.77 -19.47
N GLY A 195 -1.58 -0.66 -19.78
CA GLY A 195 -1.43 -0.22 -21.17
C GLY A 195 -2.75 0.12 -21.84
N GLY A 196 -3.74 0.59 -21.11
CA GLY A 196 -5.06 0.96 -21.62
C GLY A 196 -6.05 -0.20 -21.77
N ASP A 197 -5.78 -1.38 -21.25
CA ASP A 197 -6.67 -2.54 -21.30
C ASP A 197 -7.89 -2.36 -20.38
N ALA A 198 -9.03 -1.99 -20.97
CA ALA A 198 -10.28 -1.74 -20.25
C ALA A 198 -10.81 -2.98 -19.50
N THR A 199 -10.59 -4.19 -20.05
CA THR A 199 -11.01 -5.44 -19.39
C THR A 199 -10.27 -5.67 -18.09
N LYS A 200 -8.95 -5.43 -18.08
CA LYS A 200 -8.14 -5.54 -16.86
C LYS A 200 -8.50 -4.46 -15.84
N TRP A 201 -8.79 -3.23 -16.30
CA TRP A 201 -9.27 -2.16 -15.43
C TRP A 201 -10.60 -2.48 -14.75
N LYS A 202 -11.55 -3.12 -15.46
CA LYS A 202 -12.80 -3.62 -14.85
C LYS A 202 -12.53 -4.64 -13.75
N LYS A 203 -11.67 -5.62 -14.03
CA LYS A 203 -11.29 -6.63 -13.03
C LYS A 203 -10.59 -6.01 -11.83
N PHE A 204 -9.72 -5.04 -12.04
CA PHE A 204 -9.04 -4.33 -10.95
C PHE A 204 -10.03 -3.59 -10.05
N ALA A 205 -10.94 -2.81 -10.64
CA ALA A 205 -11.97 -2.09 -9.88
C ALA A 205 -12.87 -3.04 -9.07
N ASN A 206 -13.29 -4.15 -9.67
CA ASN A 206 -14.09 -5.15 -8.94
C ASN A 206 -13.28 -5.88 -7.86
N SER A 207 -11.97 -6.09 -8.06
CA SER A 207 -11.10 -6.66 -7.03
C SER A 207 -10.93 -5.71 -5.85
N ILE A 208 -10.82 -4.39 -6.09
CA ILE A 208 -10.86 -3.37 -5.04
C ILE A 208 -12.21 -3.40 -4.30
N ARG A 209 -13.34 -3.53 -5.01
CA ARG A 209 -14.67 -3.64 -4.39
C ARG A 209 -14.78 -4.85 -3.46
N LEU A 210 -14.22 -6.00 -3.85
CA LEU A 210 -14.16 -7.18 -2.99
C LEU A 210 -13.30 -6.94 -1.74
N ARG A 211 -12.13 -6.32 -1.88
CA ARG A 211 -11.27 -5.91 -0.74
C ARG A 211 -12.06 -5.02 0.23
N MET A 212 -12.73 -3.99 -0.29
CA MET A 212 -13.56 -3.09 0.52
C MET A 212 -14.71 -3.81 1.21
N ALA A 213 -15.38 -4.74 0.53
CA ALA A 213 -16.46 -5.54 1.10
C ALA A 213 -15.98 -6.40 2.27
N VAL A 214 -14.83 -7.06 2.15
CA VAL A 214 -14.20 -7.79 3.25
C VAL A 214 -13.89 -6.83 4.41
N ARG A 215 -13.37 -5.64 4.13
CA ARG A 215 -12.98 -4.66 5.15
C ARG A 215 -14.14 -4.17 6.01
N ILE A 216 -15.34 -4.02 5.45
CA ILE A 216 -16.51 -3.53 6.19
C ILE A 216 -17.37 -4.64 6.80
N SER A 217 -16.93 -5.91 6.74
CA SER A 217 -17.76 -7.05 7.15
C SER A 217 -18.23 -6.98 8.61
N ASP A 218 -17.43 -6.41 9.49
CA ASP A 218 -17.72 -6.34 10.93
C ASP A 218 -18.65 -5.18 11.29
N VAL A 219 -18.73 -4.14 10.46
CA VAL A 219 -19.54 -2.93 10.70
C VAL A 219 -20.80 -2.85 9.84
N ASP A 220 -20.81 -3.49 8.66
CA ASP A 220 -21.97 -3.59 7.79
C ASP A 220 -21.96 -4.90 6.99
N ALA A 221 -22.29 -6.00 7.66
CA ALA A 221 -22.30 -7.35 7.06
C ALA A 221 -23.27 -7.46 5.87
N ALA A 222 -24.37 -6.72 5.88
CA ALA A 222 -25.37 -6.74 4.80
C ALA A 222 -24.82 -6.08 3.51
N LYS A 223 -24.21 -4.91 3.64
CA LYS A 223 -23.53 -4.21 2.54
C LYS A 223 -22.33 -5.03 2.07
N ALA A 224 -21.51 -5.53 2.98
CA ALA A 224 -20.37 -6.38 2.68
C ALA A 224 -20.76 -7.59 1.81
N LYS A 225 -21.82 -8.31 2.21
CA LYS A 225 -22.32 -9.46 1.45
C LYS A 225 -22.82 -9.07 0.06
N THR A 226 -23.57 -7.97 -0.04
CA THR A 226 -24.10 -7.47 -1.32
C THR A 226 -22.96 -7.09 -2.28
N GLU A 227 -21.99 -6.32 -1.78
CA GLU A 227 -20.88 -5.84 -2.61
C GLU A 227 -19.89 -6.95 -2.99
N ALA A 228 -19.58 -7.89 -2.08
CA ALA A 228 -18.73 -9.03 -2.39
C ALA A 228 -19.32 -9.90 -3.50
N ALA A 229 -20.60 -10.27 -3.38
CA ALA A 229 -21.30 -11.06 -4.38
C ALA A 229 -21.37 -10.34 -5.74
N ALA A 230 -21.68 -9.04 -5.73
CA ALA A 230 -21.74 -8.23 -6.94
C ALA A 230 -20.37 -8.07 -7.62
N ALA A 231 -19.31 -7.82 -6.85
CA ALA A 231 -17.96 -7.68 -7.37
C ALA A 231 -17.46 -8.98 -8.03
N ILE A 232 -17.65 -10.12 -7.38
CA ILE A 232 -17.25 -11.41 -7.92
C ILE A 232 -18.04 -11.73 -9.20
N SER A 233 -19.35 -11.50 -9.21
CA SER A 233 -20.21 -11.72 -10.38
C SER A 233 -19.84 -10.81 -11.55
N ALA A 234 -19.41 -9.57 -11.29
CA ALA A 234 -18.98 -8.64 -12.33
C ALA A 234 -17.58 -8.92 -12.89
N GLY A 235 -16.84 -9.85 -12.28
CA GLY A 235 -15.51 -10.28 -12.72
C GLY A 235 -14.38 -9.60 -11.98
N VAL A 236 -13.73 -10.35 -11.09
CA VAL A 236 -12.48 -10.00 -10.40
C VAL A 236 -11.29 -10.63 -11.14
N PHE A 237 -10.07 -10.46 -10.65
CA PHE A 237 -8.90 -11.16 -11.22
C PHE A 237 -9.15 -12.67 -11.32
N SER A 238 -8.66 -13.27 -12.37
CA SER A 238 -8.81 -14.71 -12.64
C SER A 238 -7.47 -15.45 -12.72
N SER A 239 -6.37 -14.71 -12.81
CA SER A 239 -5.00 -15.25 -12.87
C SER A 239 -3.98 -14.16 -12.53
N ASP A 240 -2.71 -14.54 -12.39
CA ASP A 240 -1.59 -13.62 -12.21
C ASP A 240 -1.44 -12.61 -13.36
N ALA A 241 -1.93 -12.92 -14.56
CA ALA A 241 -1.93 -12.02 -15.70
C ALA A 241 -2.86 -10.80 -15.53
N ASP A 242 -3.82 -10.86 -14.62
CA ASP A 242 -4.74 -9.78 -14.29
C ASP A 242 -4.20 -8.87 -13.17
N ALA A 243 -3.17 -9.30 -12.44
CA ALA A 243 -2.63 -8.56 -11.30
C ALA A 243 -2.22 -7.13 -11.69
N ALA A 244 -2.46 -6.20 -10.79
CA ALA A 244 -2.16 -4.79 -11.00
C ALA A 244 -0.75 -4.48 -10.54
N PHE A 245 0.11 -4.15 -11.48
CA PHE A 245 1.47 -3.67 -11.23
C PHE A 245 1.68 -2.35 -11.94
N LEU A 246 2.28 -1.39 -11.26
CA LEU A 246 2.71 -0.17 -11.92
C LEU A 246 4.08 -0.39 -12.55
N THR A 247 4.15 -0.22 -13.87
CA THR A 247 5.40 -0.28 -14.61
C THR A 247 6.21 0.96 -14.29
N GLN A 248 7.42 0.75 -13.78
CA GLN A 248 8.35 1.82 -13.48
C GLN A 248 9.29 2.04 -14.66
N GLY A 249 9.68 3.29 -14.87
CA GLY A 249 10.59 3.67 -15.95
C GLY A 249 12.02 3.87 -15.46
N GLU A 250 12.90 4.23 -16.39
CA GLU A 250 14.30 4.59 -16.07
C GLU A 250 14.42 5.94 -15.36
N ASP A 251 13.33 6.71 -15.29
CA ASP A 251 13.29 7.99 -14.60
C ASP A 251 13.40 7.78 -13.08
N LYS A 252 14.13 8.66 -12.41
CA LYS A 252 14.35 8.63 -10.95
C LYS A 252 13.07 8.58 -10.11
N PHE A 253 11.96 9.04 -10.66
CA PHE A 253 10.66 9.03 -9.99
C PHE A 253 9.86 7.73 -10.18
N ALA A 254 10.32 6.88 -11.09
CA ALA A 254 9.62 5.65 -11.47
C ALA A 254 10.48 4.39 -11.32
N GLN A 255 11.60 4.48 -10.61
CA GLN A 255 12.46 3.32 -10.35
C GLN A 255 11.96 2.55 -9.12
N ASN A 256 12.29 1.24 -9.08
CA ASN A 256 12.03 0.43 -7.90
C ASN A 256 12.58 1.12 -6.65
N PRO A 257 11.72 1.55 -5.70
CA PRO A 257 12.17 2.31 -4.55
C PRO A 257 13.14 1.54 -3.66
N ILE A 258 13.02 0.21 -3.60
CA ILE A 258 13.93 -0.63 -2.81
C ILE A 258 15.33 -0.67 -3.44
N TYR A 259 15.43 -0.58 -4.76
CA TYR A 259 16.71 -0.54 -5.47
C TYR A 259 17.60 0.63 -5.02
N TYR A 260 17.03 1.79 -4.75
CA TYR A 260 17.76 2.95 -4.24
C TYR A 260 18.36 2.74 -2.86
N HIS A 261 17.72 1.90 -2.06
CA HIS A 261 18.10 1.64 -0.68
C HIS A 261 18.85 0.32 -0.50
N LYS A 262 19.30 -0.30 -1.60
CA LYS A 262 20.02 -1.59 -1.60
C LYS A 262 21.29 -1.64 -0.75
N GLY A 263 21.86 -0.47 -0.45
CA GLY A 263 23.01 -0.35 0.44
C GLY A 263 22.66 0.09 1.85
N SER A 264 21.39 0.38 2.14
CA SER A 264 20.98 0.77 3.49
C SER A 264 20.68 -0.48 4.32
N SER A 265 21.40 -0.62 5.41
CA SER A 265 21.28 -1.75 6.36
C SER A 265 20.08 -1.62 7.31
N VAL A 266 19.08 -0.79 6.97
CA VAL A 266 18.01 -0.43 7.91
C VAL A 266 16.84 -1.42 7.97
N LEU A 267 16.76 -2.38 7.05
CA LEU A 267 15.69 -3.38 7.02
C LEU A 267 16.22 -4.75 7.46
N HIS A 268 16.05 -5.02 8.72
CA HIS A 268 16.36 -6.32 9.29
C HIS A 268 15.11 -7.15 9.50
N MET A 269 15.23 -8.45 9.35
CA MET A 269 14.15 -9.38 9.66
C MET A 269 13.70 -9.20 11.12
N SER A 270 12.39 -9.11 11.34
CA SER A 270 11.87 -9.13 12.70
C SER A 270 11.79 -10.56 13.25
N THR A 271 11.90 -10.71 14.57
CA THR A 271 11.64 -11.99 15.24
C THR A 271 10.19 -12.45 15.04
N ALA A 272 9.24 -11.51 14.91
CA ALA A 272 7.85 -11.83 14.63
C ALA A 272 7.69 -12.52 13.27
N TYR A 273 8.29 -11.95 12.21
CA TYR A 273 8.32 -12.57 10.89
C TYR A 273 9.02 -13.94 10.93
N LYS A 274 10.19 -14.02 11.53
CA LYS A 274 10.95 -15.27 11.70
C LYS A 274 10.09 -16.38 12.31
N ARG A 275 9.37 -16.09 13.39
CA ARG A 275 8.47 -17.03 14.07
C ARG A 275 7.29 -17.50 13.20
N LEU A 276 6.84 -16.69 12.28
CA LEU A 276 5.76 -17.06 11.35
C LEU A 276 6.22 -18.02 10.25
N VAL A 277 7.47 -17.89 9.79
CA VAL A 277 7.98 -18.62 8.63
C VAL A 277 8.81 -19.86 8.98
N GLU A 278 9.37 -19.95 10.19
CA GLU A 278 10.09 -21.13 10.63
C GLU A 278 9.14 -22.25 11.08
N GLY A 279 9.44 -23.47 10.67
CA GLY A 279 8.68 -24.67 10.99
C GLY A 279 7.51 -24.94 10.04
N ILE A 280 6.86 -23.91 9.49
CA ILE A 280 5.66 -24.08 8.67
C ILE A 280 5.98 -24.75 7.32
N GLY A 281 5.10 -25.66 6.91
CA GLY A 281 5.13 -26.24 5.56
C GLY A 281 6.13 -27.37 5.35
N GLY A 282 6.93 -27.73 6.35
CA GLY A 282 7.77 -28.94 6.32
C GLY A 282 8.90 -28.93 5.28
N GLN A 283 9.28 -27.75 4.72
CA GLN A 283 10.35 -27.66 3.73
C GLN A 283 11.69 -27.43 4.38
N ALA A 284 12.70 -28.20 3.98
CA ALA A 284 14.06 -27.99 4.46
C ALA A 284 14.65 -26.68 3.96
N TRP A 285 15.64 -26.16 4.68
CA TRP A 285 16.47 -25.04 4.24
C TRP A 285 17.03 -25.29 2.85
N PRO A 286 17.11 -24.26 1.96
CA PRO A 286 17.58 -24.43 0.58
C PRO A 286 18.96 -25.05 0.44
N THR A 287 19.11 -25.88 -0.58
CA THR A 287 20.36 -26.56 -0.97
C THR A 287 20.90 -25.99 -2.29
N ALA A 288 22.11 -26.40 -2.68
CA ALA A 288 22.68 -26.06 -4.00
C ALA A 288 21.77 -26.53 -5.15
N ALA A 289 21.11 -27.68 -5.03
CA ALA A 289 20.15 -28.15 -6.03
C ALA A 289 18.91 -27.25 -6.12
N ASP A 290 18.44 -26.69 -5.01
CA ASP A 290 17.35 -25.72 -5.00
C ASP A 290 17.72 -24.42 -5.70
N ARG A 291 18.96 -23.95 -5.53
CA ARG A 291 19.49 -22.77 -6.23
C ARG A 291 19.61 -22.99 -7.75
N GLU A 292 19.97 -24.18 -8.19
CA GLU A 292 19.95 -24.49 -9.63
C GLU A 292 18.54 -24.44 -10.22
N ALA A 293 17.54 -24.84 -9.45
CA ALA A 293 16.13 -24.80 -9.84
C ALA A 293 15.50 -23.42 -9.72
N ASN A 294 15.97 -22.59 -8.76
CA ASN A 294 15.45 -21.25 -8.50
C ASN A 294 16.59 -20.26 -8.26
N LYS A 295 16.85 -19.41 -9.24
CA LYS A 295 17.97 -18.43 -9.21
C LYS A 295 17.74 -17.28 -8.21
N ASN A 296 16.56 -17.15 -7.64
CA ASN A 296 16.29 -16.20 -6.54
C ASN A 296 16.93 -16.67 -5.21
N ILE A 297 17.37 -17.92 -5.12
CA ILE A 297 18.15 -18.44 -4.00
C ILE A 297 19.62 -18.10 -4.25
N THR A 298 20.18 -17.21 -3.43
CA THR A 298 21.58 -16.75 -3.56
C THR A 298 22.58 -17.71 -2.89
N GLU A 299 23.87 -17.53 -3.18
CA GLU A 299 24.95 -18.28 -2.50
C GLU A 299 24.97 -17.97 -0.99
N VAL A 300 24.69 -16.72 -0.60
CA VAL A 300 24.65 -16.31 0.81
C VAL A 300 23.62 -17.11 1.60
N ILE A 301 22.47 -17.41 0.99
CA ILE A 301 21.42 -18.25 1.61
C ILE A 301 21.97 -19.65 1.93
N LEU A 302 22.75 -20.25 1.03
CA LEU A 302 23.30 -21.60 1.22
C LEU A 302 24.33 -21.68 2.36
N THR A 303 24.95 -20.56 2.68
CA THR A 303 26.00 -20.48 3.71
C THR A 303 25.51 -20.02 5.06
N ALA A 304 24.19 -19.88 5.24
CA ALA A 304 23.58 -19.46 6.50
C ALA A 304 24.04 -20.30 7.68
N LYS A 305 24.57 -19.64 8.70
CA LYS A 305 24.75 -20.26 10.02
C LYS A 305 23.41 -20.27 10.73
N ASN A 306 23.20 -21.17 11.68
CA ASN A 306 21.94 -21.31 12.44
C ASN A 306 20.65 -21.31 11.57
N ALA A 307 20.76 -21.75 10.31
CA ALA A 307 19.60 -21.98 9.46
C ALA A 307 18.63 -22.95 10.11
N PRO A 308 17.31 -22.68 10.10
CA PRO A 308 16.33 -23.59 10.66
C PRO A 308 16.26 -24.88 9.83
N ALA A 309 15.94 -26.00 10.50
CA ALA A 309 15.75 -27.27 9.79
C ALA A 309 14.56 -27.21 8.80
N VAL A 310 13.54 -26.43 9.11
CA VAL A 310 12.32 -26.25 8.33
C VAL A 310 11.96 -24.78 8.23
N VAL A 311 11.64 -24.33 7.01
CA VAL A 311 11.27 -22.93 6.75
C VAL A 311 10.29 -22.83 5.58
N ASP A 312 9.44 -21.79 5.58
CA ASP A 312 8.65 -21.42 4.40
C ASP A 312 9.59 -21.11 3.23
N PRO A 313 9.40 -21.71 2.04
CA PRO A 313 10.30 -21.53 0.90
C PRO A 313 10.46 -20.09 0.42
N ARG A 314 9.53 -19.19 0.75
CA ARG A 314 9.60 -17.76 0.42
C ARG A 314 10.54 -16.99 1.33
N ALA A 315 10.67 -17.42 2.59
CA ALA A 315 11.38 -16.67 3.60
C ALA A 315 12.87 -16.42 3.28
N PRO A 316 13.66 -17.39 2.77
CA PRO A 316 15.04 -17.14 2.36
C PRO A 316 15.19 -16.20 1.16
N ILE A 317 14.11 -15.98 0.39
CA ILE A 317 14.07 -15.00 -0.71
C ILE A 317 13.64 -13.62 -0.20
N HIS A 318 12.76 -13.58 0.80
CA HIS A 318 12.33 -12.36 1.46
C HIS A 318 13.47 -11.71 2.25
N PHE A 319 14.19 -12.52 2.99
CA PHE A 319 15.39 -12.11 3.70
C PHE A 319 16.56 -13.03 3.35
N GLU A 320 17.76 -12.48 3.32
CA GLU A 320 18.99 -13.28 3.30
C GLU A 320 19.70 -13.19 4.65
N PRO A 321 20.52 -14.18 5.01
CA PRO A 321 21.35 -14.13 6.21
C PRO A 321 22.17 -12.87 6.27
N ALA A 322 22.56 -12.45 7.47
CA ALA A 322 23.45 -11.32 7.69
C ALA A 322 24.67 -11.45 6.78
N GLY A 323 24.76 -10.58 5.78
CA GLY A 323 25.73 -10.70 4.71
C GLY A 323 27.16 -10.47 5.19
N ILE A 324 28.11 -11.05 4.47
CA ILE A 324 29.53 -10.74 4.65
C ILE A 324 29.81 -9.48 3.84
N ILE A 325 30.10 -8.35 4.50
CA ILE A 325 30.78 -7.26 3.81
C ILE A 325 32.25 -7.64 3.77
N GLU A 326 32.73 -8.05 2.62
CA GLU A 326 34.17 -8.18 2.38
C GLU A 326 34.82 -6.80 2.30
N SER A 327 35.08 -6.24 3.47
CA SER A 327 35.99 -5.12 3.61
C SER A 327 37.23 -5.60 4.40
N PRO A 328 38.44 -5.30 3.96
CA PRO A 328 39.67 -5.70 4.70
C PRO A 328 39.75 -5.09 6.11
N ALA A 329 38.86 -4.21 6.49
CA ALA A 329 38.87 -3.49 7.76
C ALA A 329 37.71 -3.90 8.70
N THR A 330 36.77 -4.75 8.28
CA THR A 330 35.63 -5.17 9.12
C THR A 330 35.67 -6.66 9.41
N PRO A 331 35.53 -7.07 10.68
CA PRO A 331 35.33 -8.48 11.01
C PRO A 331 34.06 -8.99 10.34
N SER A 332 34.12 -10.19 9.81
CA SER A 332 33.04 -10.88 9.11
C SER A 332 31.71 -10.72 9.84
N MET A 333 30.69 -10.25 9.12
CA MET A 333 29.31 -10.45 9.53
C MET A 333 29.12 -11.95 9.81
N ASN A 334 28.31 -12.26 10.82
CA ASN A 334 28.28 -13.62 11.36
C ASN A 334 27.66 -14.66 10.41
N GLY A 335 26.98 -14.23 9.34
CA GLY A 335 26.29 -15.10 8.40
C GLY A 335 25.05 -15.77 9.00
N ASN A 336 24.50 -15.24 10.08
CA ASN A 336 23.36 -15.82 10.75
C ASN A 336 22.04 -15.54 10.04
N TRP A 337 21.17 -16.53 10.08
CA TRP A 337 19.75 -16.37 9.86
C TRP A 337 19.11 -15.98 11.19
N ASP A 338 18.91 -14.68 11.41
CA ASP A 338 18.37 -14.20 12.69
C ASP A 338 17.51 -12.94 12.51
N GLY A 339 16.57 -12.75 13.44
CA GLY A 339 15.67 -11.62 13.49
C GLY A 339 15.83 -10.83 14.78
N THR A 340 15.55 -9.53 14.72
CA THR A 340 15.54 -8.65 15.88
C THR A 340 14.12 -8.43 16.38
N ASP A 341 13.96 -8.27 17.70
CA ASP A 341 12.64 -8.07 18.29
C ASP A 341 12.03 -6.72 17.86
N PRO A 342 10.73 -6.69 17.52
CA PRO A 342 10.03 -5.46 17.22
C PRO A 342 10.14 -4.46 18.37
N GLY A 343 10.33 -3.18 18.07
CA GLY A 343 10.49 -2.13 19.08
C GLY A 343 11.90 -2.02 19.67
N HIS A 344 12.88 -2.82 19.22
CA HIS A 344 14.28 -2.56 19.54
C HIS A 344 14.75 -1.31 18.81
N VAL A 345 15.20 -0.33 19.57
CA VAL A 345 15.87 0.87 19.04
C VAL A 345 17.38 0.58 18.91
N ALA A 346 18.01 1.15 17.92
CA ALA A 346 19.42 0.95 17.55
C ALA A 346 20.46 0.94 18.68
N SER A 347 20.17 1.52 19.82
CA SER A 347 21.10 1.52 20.97
C SER A 347 21.27 0.18 21.66
N GLY A 348 20.46 -0.83 21.30
CA GLY A 348 20.53 -2.17 21.91
C GLY A 348 20.83 -3.30 20.92
N VAL A 349 20.68 -3.06 19.64
CA VAL A 349 20.85 -4.06 18.59
C VAL A 349 22.23 -3.87 17.97
N GLY A 350 23.26 -4.50 18.56
CA GLY A 350 24.56 -4.78 17.96
C GLY A 350 25.15 -3.81 16.92
N ALA A 351 24.86 -2.51 17.04
CA ALA A 351 25.44 -1.48 16.23
C ALA A 351 26.90 -1.29 16.65
N ALA A 352 27.73 -2.28 16.36
CA ALA A 352 29.16 -2.06 16.32
C ALA A 352 29.42 -1.18 15.10
N MET A 353 29.54 0.13 15.30
CA MET A 353 30.12 1.01 14.30
C MET A 353 31.61 0.69 14.22
N ASP A 354 32.02 -0.02 13.18
CA ASP A 354 33.42 -0.07 12.80
C ASP A 354 33.58 0.86 11.59
N ASN A 355 34.38 1.90 11.74
CA ASN A 355 34.70 2.89 10.72
C ASN A 355 33.49 3.60 10.05
N GLY A 356 32.39 3.80 10.77
CA GLY A 356 31.21 4.52 10.28
C GLY A 356 30.24 3.66 9.45
N GLN A 357 30.39 2.33 9.44
CA GLN A 357 29.44 1.41 8.83
C GLN A 357 28.69 0.62 9.91
N PHE A 358 27.36 0.54 9.77
CA PHE A 358 26.52 -0.30 10.63
C PHE A 358 26.73 -1.78 10.25
N VAL A 359 27.26 -2.57 11.16
CA VAL A 359 27.35 -4.02 10.99
C VAL A 359 26.14 -4.63 11.68
N SER A 360 25.20 -5.19 10.91
CA SER A 360 24.06 -5.88 11.46
C SER A 360 24.32 -7.38 11.54
N ASP A 361 24.07 -7.94 12.71
CA ASP A 361 24.06 -9.40 12.94
C ASP A 361 22.76 -10.07 12.49
N PHE A 362 21.81 -9.31 11.98
CA PHE A 362 20.47 -9.76 11.60
C PHE A 362 20.31 -9.93 10.10
N SER A 363 19.44 -10.84 9.70
CA SER A 363 19.07 -11.05 8.30
C SER A 363 18.52 -9.76 7.69
N LYS A 364 18.89 -9.47 6.47
CA LYS A 364 18.51 -8.28 5.70
C LYS A 364 17.58 -8.64 4.56
N ILE A 365 16.90 -7.64 3.98
CA ILE A 365 16.04 -7.86 2.82
C ILE A 365 16.76 -8.58 1.69
N GLY A 366 16.07 -9.53 1.05
CA GLY A 366 16.65 -10.37 0.00
C GLY A 366 16.87 -9.62 -1.32
N PRO A 367 17.89 -10.04 -2.10
CA PRO A 367 18.28 -9.41 -3.36
C PRO A 367 17.17 -9.32 -4.39
N TRP A 368 16.26 -10.29 -4.41
CA TRP A 368 15.10 -10.30 -5.30
C TRP A 368 14.30 -8.99 -5.28
N TYR A 369 14.30 -8.28 -4.15
CA TYR A 369 13.58 -7.01 -4.00
C TYR A 369 14.35 -5.80 -4.52
N TYR A 370 15.67 -5.81 -4.49
CA TYR A 370 16.49 -4.62 -4.77
C TYR A 370 17.47 -4.73 -5.93
N GLU A 371 17.66 -5.90 -6.53
CA GLU A 371 18.66 -6.03 -7.61
C GLU A 371 18.18 -5.44 -8.93
N THR A 372 16.87 -5.39 -9.17
CA THR A 372 16.30 -4.95 -10.44
C THR A 372 15.70 -3.54 -10.31
N ILE A 373 16.24 -2.59 -11.07
CA ILE A 373 15.85 -1.18 -11.05
C ILE A 373 14.45 -0.95 -11.61
N ASP A 374 14.04 -1.72 -12.61
CA ASP A 374 12.78 -1.62 -13.34
C ASP A 374 11.72 -2.62 -12.83
N ARG A 375 11.93 -3.16 -11.64
CA ARG A 375 10.94 -4.05 -11.02
C ARG A 375 9.61 -3.34 -10.83
N LYS A 376 8.55 -3.95 -11.32
CA LYS A 376 7.19 -3.38 -11.25
C LYS A 376 6.73 -3.26 -9.80
N TYR A 377 6.10 -2.14 -9.46
CA TYR A 377 5.53 -1.91 -8.15
C TYR A 377 4.16 -2.58 -8.04
N PRO A 378 3.94 -3.51 -7.10
CA PRO A 378 2.66 -4.20 -6.96
C PRO A 378 1.61 -3.29 -6.30
N LEU A 379 0.44 -3.21 -6.92
CA LEU A 379 -0.73 -2.50 -6.41
C LEU A 379 -1.76 -3.48 -5.84
N PHE A 380 -1.93 -4.61 -6.52
CA PHE A 380 -2.86 -5.66 -6.13
C PHE A 380 -2.45 -6.97 -6.80
N LYS A 381 -2.02 -7.96 -6.03
CA LYS A 381 -1.59 -9.27 -6.54
C LYS A 381 -2.75 -10.24 -6.67
N TYR A 382 -2.64 -11.20 -7.58
CA TYR A 382 -3.63 -12.27 -7.70
C TYR A 382 -3.68 -13.16 -6.45
N SER A 383 -2.54 -13.40 -5.82
CA SER A 383 -2.47 -14.10 -4.52
C SER A 383 -3.34 -13.42 -3.45
N GLU A 384 -3.31 -12.09 -3.38
CA GLU A 384 -4.16 -11.33 -2.46
C GLU A 384 -5.64 -11.55 -2.76
N LEU A 385 -6.03 -11.49 -4.04
CA LEU A 385 -7.42 -11.73 -4.44
C LEU A 385 -7.91 -13.11 -4.01
N CYS A 386 -7.10 -14.15 -4.21
CA CYS A 386 -7.43 -15.50 -3.80
C CYS A 386 -7.66 -15.59 -2.28
N PHE A 387 -6.80 -14.98 -1.48
CA PHE A 387 -7.00 -14.91 -0.03
C PHE A 387 -8.24 -14.12 0.35
N LEU A 388 -8.53 -12.99 -0.32
CA LEU A 388 -9.76 -12.23 -0.08
C LEU A 388 -11.03 -13.02 -0.40
N LYS A 389 -11.02 -13.83 -1.47
CA LYS A 389 -12.11 -14.74 -1.78
C LYS A 389 -12.27 -15.82 -0.69
N ALA A 390 -11.16 -16.40 -0.24
CA ALA A 390 -11.17 -17.37 0.85
C ALA A 390 -11.75 -16.77 2.14
N ILE A 391 -11.34 -15.53 2.50
CA ILE A 391 -11.87 -14.79 3.65
C ILE A 391 -13.38 -14.53 3.46
N ALA A 392 -13.79 -14.04 2.29
CA ALA A 392 -15.19 -13.73 2.01
C ALA A 392 -16.08 -14.98 2.13
N ILE A 393 -15.60 -16.15 1.72
CA ILE A 393 -16.29 -17.44 1.89
C ILE A 393 -16.38 -17.81 3.37
N GLN A 394 -15.29 -17.70 4.13
CA GLN A 394 -15.26 -17.98 5.57
C GLN A 394 -16.20 -17.06 6.37
N LEU A 395 -16.35 -15.80 5.96
CA LEU A 395 -17.27 -14.83 6.56
C LEU A 395 -18.72 -14.98 6.06
N GLY A 396 -19.00 -15.90 5.13
CA GLY A 396 -20.36 -16.08 4.56
C GLY A 396 -20.82 -14.92 3.67
N LEU A 397 -19.91 -14.10 3.17
CA LEU A 397 -20.20 -13.00 2.24
C LEU A 397 -20.49 -13.52 0.83
N THR A 398 -19.92 -14.65 0.47
CA THR A 398 -20.13 -15.35 -0.80
C THR A 398 -20.07 -16.86 -0.61
N SER A 399 -20.56 -17.61 -1.60
CA SER A 399 -20.42 -19.06 -1.65
C SER A 399 -19.15 -19.45 -2.41
N GLY A 400 -18.62 -20.65 -2.15
CA GLY A 400 -17.45 -21.19 -2.83
C GLY A 400 -16.68 -22.17 -1.95
N ASP A 401 -15.51 -22.59 -2.43
CA ASP A 401 -14.58 -23.42 -1.68
C ASP A 401 -13.36 -22.60 -1.23
N ALA A 402 -13.35 -22.26 0.06
CA ALA A 402 -12.29 -21.45 0.65
C ALA A 402 -10.92 -22.16 0.59
N LYS A 403 -10.88 -23.49 0.61
CA LYS A 403 -9.64 -24.25 0.46
C LYS A 403 -9.03 -24.05 -0.91
N THR A 404 -9.82 -24.18 -1.97
CA THR A 404 -9.37 -23.95 -3.34
C THR A 404 -8.77 -22.56 -3.51
N GLU A 405 -9.43 -21.52 -2.99
CA GLU A 405 -8.94 -20.13 -3.06
C GLU A 405 -7.67 -19.93 -2.21
N TYR A 406 -7.61 -20.49 -1.01
CA TYR A 406 -6.42 -20.47 -0.17
C TYR A 406 -5.22 -21.11 -0.87
N GLU A 407 -5.38 -22.33 -1.41
CA GLU A 407 -4.30 -23.02 -2.11
C GLU A 407 -3.85 -22.28 -3.37
N ALA A 408 -4.79 -21.65 -4.11
CA ALA A 408 -4.47 -20.82 -5.26
C ALA A 408 -3.64 -19.59 -4.86
N GLY A 409 -3.98 -18.92 -3.74
CA GLY A 409 -3.22 -17.80 -3.22
C GLY A 409 -1.78 -18.17 -2.81
N VAL A 410 -1.61 -19.31 -2.13
CA VAL A 410 -0.28 -19.82 -1.78
C VAL A 410 0.53 -20.15 -3.03
N ARG A 411 -0.07 -20.85 -4.03
CA ARG A 411 0.59 -21.20 -5.30
C ARG A 411 1.05 -19.96 -6.05
N SER A 412 0.15 -18.98 -6.23
CA SER A 412 0.47 -17.72 -6.91
C SER A 412 1.67 -17.01 -6.24
N SER A 413 1.62 -16.84 -4.92
CA SER A 413 2.70 -16.20 -4.16
C SER A 413 4.04 -16.93 -4.25
N MET A 414 4.04 -18.26 -4.18
CA MET A 414 5.27 -19.05 -4.26
C MET A 414 5.83 -19.10 -5.68
N THR A 415 4.95 -19.20 -6.68
CA THR A 415 5.34 -19.22 -8.10
C THR A 415 5.99 -17.90 -8.52
N GLU A 416 5.48 -16.76 -8.03
CA GLU A 416 6.08 -15.43 -8.22
C GLU A 416 7.57 -15.40 -7.82
N LEU A 417 7.90 -16.10 -6.75
CA LEU A 417 9.27 -16.20 -6.22
C LEU A 417 10.08 -17.37 -6.81
N GLY A 418 9.53 -18.07 -7.82
CA GLY A 418 10.22 -19.16 -8.50
C GLY A 418 10.26 -20.49 -7.72
N VAL A 419 9.43 -20.66 -6.69
CA VAL A 419 9.35 -21.93 -5.95
C VAL A 419 8.78 -23.02 -6.84
N PRO A 420 9.45 -24.18 -7.00
CA PRO A 420 8.96 -25.27 -7.84
C PRO A 420 7.64 -25.86 -7.34
N GLU A 421 6.75 -26.27 -8.27
CA GLU A 421 5.43 -26.82 -7.95
C GLU A 421 5.50 -28.03 -7.00
N SER A 422 6.52 -28.89 -7.12
CA SER A 422 6.70 -30.04 -6.22
C SER A 422 6.91 -29.61 -4.76
N LYS A 423 7.60 -28.49 -4.52
CA LYS A 423 7.76 -27.91 -3.18
C LYS A 423 6.46 -27.27 -2.69
N ILE A 424 5.74 -26.60 -3.57
CA ILE A 424 4.44 -25.99 -3.24
C ILE A 424 3.43 -27.08 -2.85
N ALA A 425 3.34 -28.17 -3.61
CA ALA A 425 2.43 -29.28 -3.30
C ALA A 425 2.78 -29.92 -1.93
N ASN A 426 4.06 -30.15 -1.65
CA ASN A 426 4.52 -30.69 -0.37
C ASN A 426 4.23 -29.72 0.78
N TYR A 427 4.41 -28.42 0.57
CA TYR A 427 4.09 -27.38 1.54
C TYR A 427 2.61 -27.41 1.91
N LEU A 428 1.72 -27.40 0.93
CA LEU A 428 0.27 -27.42 1.13
C LEU A 428 -0.26 -28.72 1.77
N ALA A 429 0.49 -29.80 1.67
CA ALA A 429 0.16 -31.08 2.33
C ALA A 429 0.71 -31.18 3.77
N SER A 430 1.56 -30.26 4.19
CA SER A 430 2.31 -30.35 5.43
C SER A 430 1.49 -29.94 6.67
N THR A 431 1.60 -30.73 7.74
CA THR A 431 1.09 -30.43 9.08
C THR A 431 2.18 -29.90 10.03
N SER A 432 3.35 -29.54 9.50
CA SER A 432 4.42 -28.92 10.28
C SER A 432 4.03 -27.48 10.63
N PRO A 433 3.95 -27.11 11.92
CA PRO A 433 3.48 -25.80 12.33
C PRO A 433 4.61 -24.78 12.42
N ASN A 434 4.26 -23.49 12.35
CA ASN A 434 5.14 -22.42 12.78
C ASN A 434 5.19 -22.32 14.32
N TYR A 435 5.93 -21.33 14.83
CA TYR A 435 6.06 -21.09 16.28
C TYR A 435 4.70 -20.91 16.99
N TYR A 436 3.71 -20.35 16.31
CA TYR A 436 2.38 -20.07 16.89
C TYR A 436 1.39 -21.24 16.77
N GLY A 437 1.77 -22.32 16.07
CA GLY A 437 0.94 -23.50 15.89
C GLY A 437 0.19 -23.58 14.56
N THR A 438 0.33 -22.58 13.68
CA THR A 438 -0.33 -22.56 12.36
C THR A 438 0.38 -23.49 11.38
N THR A 439 -0.37 -24.36 10.69
CA THR A 439 0.11 -25.27 9.65
C THR A 439 -0.30 -24.82 8.27
N ALA A 440 0.39 -25.29 7.22
CA ALA A 440 0.07 -24.94 5.85
C ALA A 440 -1.12 -25.76 5.27
N LYS A 441 -1.33 -27.00 5.74
CA LYS A 441 -2.42 -27.84 5.28
C LYS A 441 -3.77 -27.29 5.72
N TYR A 442 -4.62 -26.93 4.76
CA TYR A 442 -5.88 -26.24 5.05
C TYR A 442 -6.80 -27.04 6.00
N ASP A 443 -6.96 -28.34 5.76
CA ASP A 443 -7.87 -29.20 6.52
C ASP A 443 -7.33 -29.63 7.90
N ASP A 444 -6.07 -29.28 8.23
CA ASP A 444 -5.51 -29.55 9.53
C ASP A 444 -5.90 -28.43 10.50
N VAL A 445 -6.91 -28.67 11.32
CA VAL A 445 -7.41 -27.71 12.32
C VAL A 445 -7.04 -28.12 13.74
N THR A 446 -5.97 -28.90 13.90
CA THR A 446 -5.47 -29.36 15.19
C THR A 446 -4.60 -28.30 15.86
N GLY A 447 -4.72 -28.12 17.15
CA GLY A 447 -3.91 -27.17 17.92
C GLY A 447 -4.52 -25.77 18.04
N THR A 448 -3.71 -24.82 18.48
CA THR A 448 -4.07 -23.41 18.64
C THR A 448 -3.66 -22.61 17.41
N ASN A 449 -4.32 -21.48 17.14
CA ASN A 449 -4.03 -20.60 16.00
C ASN A 449 -3.96 -21.34 14.65
N ASN A 450 -4.82 -22.35 14.46
CA ASN A 450 -4.81 -23.23 13.27
C ASN A 450 -6.18 -23.39 12.61
N THR A 451 -7.08 -22.43 12.81
CA THR A 451 -8.36 -22.35 12.08
C THR A 451 -8.13 -22.02 10.61
N PRO A 452 -9.10 -22.24 9.72
CA PRO A 452 -9.00 -21.79 8.33
C PRO A 452 -8.64 -20.30 8.21
N MET A 453 -9.22 -19.43 9.05
CA MET A 453 -8.92 -18.00 9.04
C MET A 453 -7.48 -17.70 9.48
N ASP A 454 -6.96 -18.41 10.50
CA ASP A 454 -5.54 -18.27 10.91
C ASP A 454 -4.59 -18.58 9.75
N LYS A 455 -4.87 -19.65 9.00
CA LYS A 455 -4.06 -20.05 7.85
C LYS A 455 -4.13 -19.05 6.71
N ILE A 456 -5.35 -18.62 6.35
CA ILE A 456 -5.55 -17.67 5.25
C ILE A 456 -4.81 -16.36 5.55
N LEU A 457 -4.97 -15.81 6.75
CA LEU A 457 -4.35 -14.54 7.12
C LEU A 457 -2.83 -14.65 7.32
N THR A 458 -2.33 -15.79 7.84
CA THR A 458 -0.89 -16.06 7.88
C THR A 458 -0.29 -16.11 6.49
N GLN A 459 -0.93 -16.82 5.55
CA GLN A 459 -0.43 -16.94 4.19
C GLN A 459 -0.55 -15.63 3.40
N LYS A 460 -1.63 -14.88 3.61
CA LYS A 460 -1.81 -13.54 3.04
C LYS A 460 -0.72 -12.60 3.54
N TYR A 461 -0.42 -12.60 4.84
CA TYR A 461 0.67 -11.82 5.43
C TYR A 461 2.01 -12.16 4.77
N ILE A 462 2.39 -13.43 4.66
CA ILE A 462 3.66 -13.83 4.04
C ILE A 462 3.71 -13.42 2.56
N ALA A 463 2.59 -13.56 1.81
CA ALA A 463 2.52 -13.22 0.40
C ALA A 463 2.61 -11.71 0.09
N GLN A 464 2.22 -10.87 1.04
CA GLN A 464 2.22 -9.41 0.91
C GLN A 464 3.54 -8.75 1.39
N PHE A 465 4.52 -9.54 1.75
CA PHE A 465 5.79 -9.09 2.31
C PHE A 465 6.35 -7.84 1.60
N GLN A 466 6.63 -6.79 2.37
CA GLN A 466 7.27 -5.51 1.99
C GLN A 466 6.58 -4.67 0.91
N GLU A 467 5.66 -5.20 0.15
CA GLU A 467 5.13 -4.52 -1.05
C GLU A 467 3.67 -4.09 -0.91
N CYS A 468 2.92 -4.77 -0.05
CA CYS A 468 1.51 -4.48 0.22
C CYS A 468 1.28 -4.20 1.71
N SER A 469 2.25 -3.56 2.36
CA SER A 469 2.26 -3.35 3.82
C SER A 469 1.03 -2.59 4.34
N PHE A 470 0.48 -1.65 3.56
CA PHE A 470 -0.75 -0.94 3.92
C PHE A 470 -1.94 -1.88 4.11
N GLU A 471 -2.13 -2.85 3.20
CA GLU A 471 -3.22 -3.81 3.29
C GLU A 471 -2.96 -4.84 4.39
N THR A 472 -1.72 -5.25 4.58
CA THR A 472 -1.31 -6.12 5.70
C THR A 472 -1.62 -5.47 7.04
N TRP A 473 -1.29 -4.19 7.20
CA TRP A 473 -1.62 -3.43 8.40
C TRP A 473 -3.12 -3.29 8.61
N ALA A 474 -3.88 -3.07 7.55
CA ALA A 474 -5.33 -3.01 7.60
C ALA A 474 -5.95 -4.37 8.01
N ASP A 475 -5.45 -5.47 7.45
CA ASP A 475 -5.91 -6.82 7.81
C ASP A 475 -5.61 -7.14 9.28
N HIS A 476 -4.40 -6.80 9.74
CA HIS A 476 -4.03 -7.04 11.13
C HIS A 476 -4.92 -6.26 12.10
N ARG A 477 -5.25 -5.01 11.81
CA ARG A 477 -6.19 -4.22 12.62
C ARG A 477 -7.59 -4.80 12.65
N GLN A 478 -8.08 -5.33 11.51
CA GLN A 478 -9.43 -5.90 11.44
C GLN A 478 -9.52 -7.28 12.11
N PHE A 479 -8.55 -8.17 11.86
CA PHE A 479 -8.67 -9.57 12.22
C PHE A 479 -7.77 -9.99 13.40
N HIS A 480 -6.86 -9.14 13.85
CA HIS A 480 -5.81 -9.45 14.85
C HIS A 480 -5.04 -10.72 14.50
N LYS A 481 -4.81 -10.95 13.21
CA LYS A 481 -4.12 -12.13 12.66
C LYS A 481 -3.18 -11.72 11.51
N PRO A 482 -2.06 -12.46 11.31
CA PRO A 482 -1.57 -13.55 12.18
C PRO A 482 -1.23 -13.05 13.57
N THR A 483 -0.99 -13.97 14.51
CA THR A 483 -0.43 -13.60 15.81
C THR A 483 0.97 -13.03 15.61
N LEU A 484 1.19 -11.80 16.06
CA LEU A 484 2.46 -11.09 15.99
C LEU A 484 3.06 -10.95 17.40
N MET A 485 4.28 -10.42 17.48
CA MET A 485 4.93 -10.17 18.76
C MET A 485 4.53 -8.79 19.30
N PRO A 486 4.39 -8.63 20.63
CA PRO A 486 4.28 -7.29 21.20
C PRO A 486 5.60 -6.53 21.02
N PHE A 487 5.51 -5.22 20.77
CA PHE A 487 6.70 -4.36 20.69
C PHE A 487 7.44 -4.31 22.03
N ALA A 488 8.74 -4.53 22.01
CA ALA A 488 9.55 -4.65 23.22
C ALA A 488 9.72 -3.33 24.00
N ASN A 489 9.73 -2.18 23.32
CA ASN A 489 10.04 -0.88 23.91
C ASN A 489 9.09 0.20 23.39
N VAL A 490 7.85 0.22 23.85
CA VAL A 490 6.97 1.35 23.58
C VAL A 490 7.26 2.47 24.57
N SER A 491 7.60 3.66 24.08
CA SER A 491 7.75 4.83 24.91
C SER A 491 6.42 5.17 25.57
N SER A 492 6.31 4.87 26.88
CA SER A 492 5.11 5.15 27.67
C SER A 492 4.73 6.63 27.70
N SER A 493 5.67 7.53 27.37
CA SER A 493 5.42 8.98 27.32
C SER A 493 4.64 9.44 26.09
N VAL A 494 4.66 8.68 25.01
CA VAL A 494 3.96 9.03 23.76
C VAL A 494 2.57 8.41 23.71
N PHE A 495 2.33 7.29 24.38
CA PHE A 495 1.16 6.47 24.10
C PHE A 495 0.28 6.06 25.27
N ASN A 496 0.61 6.31 26.52
CA ASN A 496 -0.18 5.78 27.64
C ASN A 496 -0.50 4.25 27.52
N MET A 497 0.26 3.54 26.68
CA MET A 497 0.04 2.10 26.50
C MET A 497 0.61 1.34 27.69
N ASN A 498 -0.24 0.56 28.29
CA ASN A 498 0.19 -0.31 29.37
C ASN A 498 1.04 -1.46 28.77
N PRO A 499 2.29 -1.67 29.21
CA PRO A 499 3.11 -2.80 28.73
C PRO A 499 2.44 -4.16 28.86
N SER A 500 1.52 -4.32 29.83
CA SER A 500 0.75 -5.56 30.01
C SER A 500 -0.24 -5.80 28.86
N ASP A 501 -0.75 -4.76 28.21
CA ASP A 501 -1.70 -4.90 27.12
C ASP A 501 -0.99 -5.39 25.86
N GLN A 502 0.23 -4.95 25.63
CA GLN A 502 1.09 -5.48 24.57
C GLN A 502 1.46 -6.95 24.81
N ALA A 503 1.90 -7.29 26.02
CA ALA A 503 2.28 -8.66 26.37
C ALA A 503 1.13 -9.66 26.20
N ASN A 504 -0.12 -9.20 26.32
CA ASN A 504 -1.31 -10.02 26.19
C ASN A 504 -1.91 -9.99 24.78
N ASN A 505 -1.25 -9.31 23.83
CA ASN A 505 -1.73 -9.15 22.44
C ASN A 505 -3.17 -8.58 22.39
N THR A 506 -3.44 -7.58 23.24
CA THR A 506 -4.77 -6.97 23.32
C THR A 506 -5.03 -6.09 22.09
N PRO A 507 -6.29 -5.93 21.66
CA PRO A 507 -6.66 -5.14 20.48
C PRO A 507 -6.16 -3.69 20.47
N ASN A 508 -5.86 -3.12 21.62
CA ASN A 508 -5.41 -1.73 21.76
C ASN A 508 -3.87 -1.57 21.82
N ALA A 509 -3.12 -2.66 21.65
CA ALA A 509 -1.66 -2.64 21.75
C ALA A 509 -0.94 -2.19 20.47
N TYR A 510 -1.65 -1.94 19.40
CA TYR A 510 -1.10 -1.62 18.08
C TYR A 510 -1.50 -0.22 17.62
N ILE A 511 -0.71 0.35 16.70
CA ILE A 511 -1.08 1.60 16.00
C ILE A 511 -2.35 1.35 15.19
N LYS A 512 -3.42 2.10 15.50
CA LYS A 512 -4.73 1.97 14.86
C LYS A 512 -4.89 2.91 13.65
N ARG A 513 -4.20 4.06 13.67
CA ARG A 513 -4.22 5.04 12.59
C ARG A 513 -2.96 5.91 12.60
N ILE A 514 -2.79 6.71 11.56
CA ILE A 514 -1.78 7.76 11.49
C ILE A 514 -2.43 9.11 11.83
N TYR A 515 -1.66 10.03 12.39
CA TYR A 515 -2.11 11.39 12.70
C TYR A 515 -2.58 12.14 11.45
N TYR A 516 -3.43 13.15 11.64
CA TYR A 516 -3.61 14.19 10.63
C TYR A 516 -2.37 15.08 10.55
N PRO A 517 -2.03 15.62 9.35
CA PRO A 517 -0.93 16.57 9.20
C PRO A 517 -1.10 17.79 10.08
N SER A 518 0.01 18.34 10.60
CA SER A 518 -0.02 19.55 11.42
C SER A 518 -0.49 20.78 10.63
N SER A 519 -0.30 20.82 9.31
CA SER A 519 -0.79 21.86 8.41
C SER A 519 -2.31 22.02 8.46
N GLU A 520 -3.08 20.93 8.61
CA GLU A 520 -4.54 20.94 8.68
C GLU A 520 -5.07 21.78 9.87
N TYR A 521 -4.35 21.79 10.98
CA TYR A 521 -4.69 22.62 12.14
C TYR A 521 -4.45 24.12 11.92
N THR A 522 -3.74 24.49 10.85
CA THR A 522 -3.52 25.88 10.45
C THR A 522 -4.48 26.32 9.36
N VAL A 523 -4.74 25.44 8.37
CA VAL A 523 -5.50 25.82 7.17
C VAL A 523 -6.97 25.40 7.24
N ASN A 524 -7.33 24.36 8.02
CA ASN A 524 -8.67 23.77 8.07
C ASN A 524 -9.08 23.35 9.50
N GLU A 525 -8.70 24.13 10.52
CA GLU A 525 -8.80 23.78 11.94
C GLU A 525 -10.19 23.30 12.37
N ALA A 526 -11.25 24.02 11.94
CA ALA A 526 -12.61 23.70 12.36
C ALA A 526 -13.04 22.28 11.93
N ASN A 527 -12.76 21.92 10.69
CA ASN A 527 -13.16 20.64 10.11
C ASN A 527 -12.30 19.48 10.63
N VAL A 528 -10.99 19.68 10.82
CA VAL A 528 -10.13 18.63 11.39
C VAL A 528 -10.50 18.34 12.85
N LYS A 529 -10.83 19.35 13.65
CA LYS A 529 -11.29 19.15 15.04
C LYS A 529 -12.66 18.46 15.12
N GLU A 530 -13.52 18.70 14.16
CA GLU A 530 -14.80 17.97 14.09
C GLU A 530 -14.57 16.49 13.76
N ALA A 531 -13.66 16.19 12.82
CA ALA A 531 -13.27 14.82 12.52
C ALA A 531 -12.64 14.12 13.74
N GLU A 532 -11.74 14.79 14.47
CA GLU A 532 -11.19 14.25 15.73
C GLU A 532 -12.28 13.91 16.73
N LYS A 533 -13.26 14.80 16.91
CA LYS A 533 -14.37 14.58 17.82
C LYS A 533 -15.17 13.32 17.48
N ARG A 534 -15.40 13.06 16.19
CA ARG A 534 -16.08 11.85 15.73
C ARG A 534 -15.26 10.58 15.98
N MET A 535 -13.93 10.68 15.93
CA MET A 535 -13.02 9.55 16.06
C MET A 535 -12.45 9.35 17.47
N GLY A 536 -13.04 9.92 18.51
CA GLY A 536 -12.60 9.70 19.90
C GLY A 536 -12.07 10.95 20.62
N GLY A 537 -12.10 12.13 20.00
CA GLY A 537 -11.87 13.42 20.63
C GLY A 537 -10.43 13.95 20.57
N SER A 538 -9.52 13.24 19.93
CA SER A 538 -8.12 13.68 19.76
C SER A 538 -7.49 13.09 18.52
N ASN A 539 -6.40 13.69 18.02
CA ASN A 539 -5.58 13.15 16.94
C ASN A 539 -4.64 12.06 17.48
N SER A 540 -5.20 10.95 17.92
CA SER A 540 -4.43 9.84 18.51
C SER A 540 -4.29 8.68 17.54
N ILE A 541 -3.12 8.06 17.52
CA ILE A 541 -2.86 6.81 16.77
C ILE A 541 -3.57 5.59 17.38
N GLN A 542 -4.15 5.73 18.57
CA GLN A 542 -4.90 4.68 19.26
C GLN A 542 -6.40 4.70 18.92
N ASN A 543 -6.88 5.74 18.21
CA ASN A 543 -8.28 5.81 17.84
C ASN A 543 -8.58 4.82 16.74
N ASN A 544 -9.61 4.01 16.96
CA ASN A 544 -10.07 3.05 15.95
C ASN A 544 -10.57 3.77 14.71
N LEU A 545 -10.35 3.15 13.56
CA LEU A 545 -11.05 3.50 12.34
C LEU A 545 -12.48 2.99 12.38
N TRP A 546 -13.36 3.53 11.53
CA TRP A 546 -14.76 3.13 11.50
C TRP A 546 -14.96 1.62 11.35
N TRP A 547 -14.17 0.97 10.54
CA TRP A 547 -14.26 -0.48 10.30
C TRP A 547 -13.44 -1.33 11.30
N ASP A 548 -12.60 -0.73 12.14
CA ASP A 548 -11.78 -1.40 13.15
C ASP A 548 -12.51 -1.40 14.50
N VAL A 549 -13.33 -2.40 14.71
CA VAL A 549 -14.23 -2.50 15.88
C VAL A 549 -13.86 -3.63 16.84
N ASN A 550 -12.79 -4.38 16.54
CA ASN A 550 -12.32 -5.51 17.32
C ASN A 550 -11.21 -5.15 18.30
#